data_9f44f9d52240abeb61cea399d6371292
#
_entry.id   9f44f9d52240abeb61cea399d6371292
#
_cell.length_a   1.000
_cell.length_b   1.000
_cell.length_c   1.000
_cell.angle_alpha   90.00
_cell.angle_beta   90.00
_cell.angle_gamma   90.00
#
_symmetry.space_group_name_H-M   'P 1'
#
loop_
_entity.id
_entity.type
_entity.pdbx_description
1 polymer ?
#
loop_
_entity_poly.entity_id
_entity_poly.type
_entity_poly.pdbx_seq_one_letter_code
_entity_poly.pdbx_strand_id
1 'polypeptide(L)'
;KSAMEQVALDVRSSVNLRVAELVLENRFAELPSVAAQNPMDLLARKPRNYLGVLKDAGQGDGVPGNWYFDNTSKEVVYYVDSGRYFAPDEQGRMRAAWRVKLVQGVGGAAAPQWARLELVQPYRWF
;
A
#
# COMPACT_ATOMS: atom_id res chain seq x y z
N LYS A 1 -3.10 6.71 -15.11
CA LYS A 1 -2.06 7.23 -14.23
C LYS A 1 -2.64 8.06 -13.09
N SER A 2 -3.36 9.13 -13.41
CA SER A 2 -3.96 10.00 -12.39
C SER A 2 -4.93 9.28 -11.46
N ALA A 3 -5.74 8.37 -11.99
CA ALA A 3 -6.70 7.62 -11.19
C ALA A 3 -5.98 6.68 -10.22
N MET A 4 -4.92 6.03 -10.67
CA MET A 4 -4.10 5.17 -9.81
C MET A 4 -3.46 5.99 -8.69
N GLU A 5 -2.87 7.13 -9.03
CA GLU A 5 -2.19 7.97 -8.05
C GLU A 5 -3.17 8.56 -7.04
N GLN A 6 -4.40 8.87 -7.47
CA GLN A 6 -5.43 9.37 -6.56
C GLN A 6 -5.82 8.30 -5.54
N VAL A 7 -6.00 7.05 -5.97
CA VAL A 7 -6.30 5.96 -5.03
C VAL A 7 -5.15 5.77 -4.04
N ALA A 8 -3.90 5.80 -4.51
CA ALA A 8 -2.74 5.68 -3.63
C ALA A 8 -2.70 6.81 -2.60
N LEU A 9 -3.04 8.04 -2.99
CA LEU A 9 -3.13 9.17 -2.06
C LEU A 9 -4.24 8.98 -1.04
N ASP A 10 -5.38 8.46 -1.45
CA ASP A 10 -6.50 8.20 -0.55
C ASP A 10 -6.13 7.14 0.49
N VAL A 11 -5.46 6.08 0.07
CA VAL A 11 -4.97 5.04 0.98
C VAL A 11 -3.94 5.63 1.95
N ARG A 12 -3.01 6.43 1.44
CA ARG A 12 -2.00 7.09 2.27
C ARG A 12 -2.65 7.98 3.32
N SER A 13 -3.64 8.77 2.94
CA SER A 13 -4.35 9.66 3.87
C SER A 13 -5.06 8.86 4.95
N SER A 14 -5.68 7.74 4.60
CA SER A 14 -6.37 6.88 5.55
C SER A 14 -5.41 6.23 6.53
N VAL A 15 -4.24 5.79 6.05
CA VAL A 15 -3.19 5.26 6.92
C VAL A 15 -2.69 6.35 7.87
N ASN A 16 -2.42 7.55 7.35
CA ASN A 16 -1.94 8.66 8.17
C ASN A 16 -2.94 9.02 9.26
N LEU A 17 -4.24 9.03 8.95
CA LEU A 17 -5.28 9.34 9.92
C LEU A 17 -5.32 8.27 11.02
N ARG A 18 -5.27 7.00 10.66
CA ARG A 18 -5.29 5.91 11.66
C ARG A 18 -4.05 5.96 12.55
N VAL A 19 -2.89 6.20 11.96
CA VAL A 19 -1.64 6.33 12.72
C VAL A 19 -1.73 7.51 13.69
N ALA A 20 -2.23 8.66 13.23
CA ALA A 20 -2.38 9.83 14.08
C ALA A 20 -3.31 9.55 15.29
N GLU A 21 -4.41 8.84 15.08
CA GLU A 21 -5.31 8.44 16.15
C GLU A 21 -4.57 7.62 17.21
N LEU A 22 -3.79 6.61 16.78
CA LEU A 22 -3.06 5.75 17.71
C LEU A 22 -1.98 6.52 18.47
N VAL A 23 -1.24 7.39 17.78
CA VAL A 23 -0.17 8.18 18.39
C VAL A 23 -0.74 9.17 19.41
N LEU A 24 -1.83 9.85 19.08
CA LEU A 24 -2.47 10.80 19.99
C LEU A 24 -3.01 10.12 21.25
N GLU A 25 -3.39 8.85 21.14
CA GLU A 25 -3.89 8.06 22.27
C GLU A 25 -2.79 7.27 22.99
N ASN A 26 -1.53 7.50 22.63
CA ASN A 26 -0.37 6.77 23.15
C ASN A 26 -0.45 5.26 22.93
N ARG A 27 -1.10 4.84 21.85
CA ARG A 27 -1.30 3.43 21.51
C ARG A 27 -0.24 2.96 20.52
N PHE A 28 1.02 3.25 20.81
CA PHE A 28 2.15 2.91 19.93
C PHE A 28 2.29 1.39 19.71
N ALA A 29 1.91 0.60 20.70
CA ALA A 29 2.00 -0.86 20.61
C ALA A 29 1.08 -1.43 19.51
N GLU A 30 0.11 -0.67 19.03
CA GLU A 30 -0.81 -1.10 17.97
C GLU A 30 -0.34 -0.72 16.57
N LEU A 31 0.75 0.06 16.44
CA LEU A 31 1.28 0.41 15.12
C LEU A 31 1.67 -0.81 14.28
N PRO A 32 2.29 -1.86 14.83
CA PRO A 32 2.58 -3.05 14.03
C PRO A 32 1.35 -3.69 13.41
N SER A 33 0.18 -3.62 14.05
CA SER A 33 -1.04 -4.17 13.47
C SER A 33 -1.54 -3.36 12.27
N VAL A 34 -1.24 -2.06 12.22
CA VAL A 34 -1.54 -1.24 11.05
C VAL A 34 -0.72 -1.72 9.85
N ALA A 35 0.55 -2.03 10.07
CA ALA A 35 1.42 -2.55 9.01
C ALA A 35 1.03 -3.96 8.55
N ALA A 36 0.34 -4.72 9.40
CA ALA A 36 -0.07 -6.09 9.10
C ALA A 36 -1.45 -6.18 8.44
N GLN A 37 -2.27 -5.12 8.55
CA GLN A 37 -3.62 -5.15 8.01
C GLN A 37 -3.66 -4.67 6.56
N ASN A 38 -4.75 -4.98 5.88
CA ASN A 38 -5.02 -4.49 4.53
C ASN A 38 -5.39 -3.00 4.59
N PRO A 39 -4.56 -2.09 4.04
CA PRO A 39 -4.85 -0.65 4.10
C PRO A 39 -6.15 -0.27 3.38
N MET A 40 -6.61 -1.06 2.42
CA MET A 40 -7.89 -0.81 1.74
C MET A 40 -9.06 -0.82 2.71
N ASP A 41 -8.94 -1.58 3.82
CA ASP A 41 -10.00 -1.63 4.84
C ASP A 41 -10.12 -0.34 5.65
N LEU A 42 -9.13 0.54 5.56
CA LEU A 42 -9.18 1.84 6.21
C LEU A 42 -9.98 2.87 5.42
N LEU A 43 -10.23 2.61 4.13
CA LEU A 43 -11.00 3.52 3.29
C LEU A 43 -12.48 3.46 3.68
N ALA A 44 -13.11 4.64 3.76
CA ALA A 44 -14.55 4.72 3.97
C ALA A 44 -15.31 4.10 2.80
N ARG A 45 -14.76 4.25 1.60
CA ARG A 45 -15.31 3.66 0.38
C ARG A 45 -14.17 3.11 -0.45
N LYS A 46 -14.19 1.82 -0.72
CA LYS A 46 -13.18 1.18 -1.55
C LYS A 46 -13.41 1.53 -3.02
N PRO A 47 -12.33 1.65 -3.83
CA PRO A 47 -12.47 1.90 -5.26
C PRO A 47 -13.26 0.78 -5.93
N ARG A 48 -13.99 1.12 -7.00
CA ARG A 48 -14.77 0.11 -7.75
C ARG A 48 -13.89 -0.97 -8.35
N ASN A 49 -12.66 -0.61 -8.71
CA ASN A 49 -11.70 -1.53 -9.29
C ASN A 49 -10.79 -2.21 -8.26
N TYR A 50 -11.19 -2.18 -6.98
CA TYR A 50 -10.55 -3.03 -5.97
C TYR A 50 -11.27 -4.38 -5.97
N LEU A 51 -10.56 -5.45 -6.32
CA LEU A 51 -11.15 -6.78 -6.49
C LEU A 51 -10.92 -7.72 -5.31
N GLY A 52 -10.20 -7.27 -4.29
CA GLY A 52 -10.07 -8.04 -3.06
C GLY A 52 -8.67 -8.58 -2.81
N VAL A 53 -8.58 -9.57 -1.93
CA VAL A 53 -7.31 -10.13 -1.49
C VAL A 53 -6.85 -11.21 -2.47
N LEU A 54 -5.60 -11.12 -2.93
CA LEU A 54 -4.95 -12.17 -3.69
C LEU A 54 -4.04 -12.97 -2.76
N LYS A 55 -4.00 -14.28 -2.98
CA LYS A 55 -3.13 -15.15 -2.22
C LYS A 55 -1.66 -14.89 -2.57
N ASP A 56 -1.39 -14.65 -3.83
CA ASP A 56 -0.05 -14.35 -4.32
C ASP A 56 -0.12 -13.50 -5.59
N ALA A 57 -0.19 -12.19 -5.42
CA ALA A 57 -0.20 -11.24 -6.53
C ALA A 57 1.14 -11.20 -7.28
N GLY A 58 2.23 -11.66 -6.64
CA GLY A 58 3.54 -11.69 -7.23
C GLY A 58 3.65 -12.58 -8.46
N GLN A 59 2.70 -13.50 -8.65
CA GLN A 59 2.73 -14.43 -9.78
C GLN A 59 1.89 -13.98 -10.97
N GLY A 60 1.44 -12.73 -10.97
CA GLY A 60 0.77 -12.16 -12.13
C GLY A 60 -0.70 -12.54 -12.29
N ASP A 61 -1.36 -12.96 -11.22
CA ASP A 61 -2.76 -13.35 -11.26
C ASP A 61 -3.72 -12.16 -11.28
N GLY A 62 -3.20 -10.94 -11.21
CA GLY A 62 -4.02 -9.74 -11.17
C GLY A 62 -4.59 -9.38 -12.54
N VAL A 63 -5.84 -8.95 -12.56
CA VAL A 63 -6.49 -8.44 -13.78
C VAL A 63 -6.03 -7.01 -14.02
N PRO A 64 -5.51 -6.67 -15.21
CA PRO A 64 -5.06 -5.31 -15.49
C PRO A 64 -6.15 -4.26 -15.23
N GLY A 65 -5.74 -3.09 -14.75
CA GLY A 65 -6.65 -2.00 -14.43
C GLY A 65 -7.31 -2.10 -13.06
N ASN A 66 -6.89 -3.04 -12.23
CA ASN A 66 -7.54 -3.29 -10.95
C ASN A 66 -6.57 -3.34 -9.79
N TRP A 67 -7.08 -3.06 -8.60
CA TRP A 67 -6.36 -3.10 -7.34
C TRP A 67 -6.61 -4.39 -6.60
N TYR A 68 -5.58 -4.83 -5.87
CA TYR A 68 -5.64 -6.03 -5.03
C TYR A 68 -4.82 -5.80 -3.77
N PHE A 69 -5.07 -6.60 -2.74
CA PHE A 69 -4.18 -6.70 -1.60
C PHE A 69 -3.52 -8.07 -1.61
N ASP A 70 -2.17 -8.09 -1.61
CA ASP A 70 -1.38 -9.30 -1.47
C ASP A 70 -1.16 -9.57 0.00
N ASN A 71 -1.87 -10.57 0.54
CA ASN A 71 -1.81 -10.89 1.96
C ASN A 71 -0.48 -11.54 2.37
N THR A 72 0.29 -12.05 1.43
CA THR A 72 1.61 -12.63 1.71
C THR A 72 2.64 -11.55 1.97
N SER A 73 2.74 -10.57 1.06
CA SER A 73 3.70 -9.47 1.17
C SER A 73 3.16 -8.26 1.93
N LYS A 74 1.86 -8.24 2.24
CA LYS A 74 1.17 -7.09 2.86
C LYS A 74 1.23 -5.85 1.99
N GLU A 75 1.11 -6.03 0.69
CA GLU A 75 1.18 -4.96 -0.30
C GLU A 75 -0.17 -4.70 -0.95
N VAL A 76 -0.48 -3.42 -1.16
CA VAL A 76 -1.57 -2.99 -2.02
C VAL A 76 -0.99 -2.88 -3.43
N VAL A 77 -1.57 -3.59 -4.38
CA VAL A 77 -1.01 -3.74 -5.72
C VAL A 77 -2.00 -3.26 -6.77
N TYR A 78 -1.53 -2.48 -7.72
CA TYR A 78 -2.28 -2.09 -8.91
C TYR A 78 -1.61 -2.70 -10.14
N TYR A 79 -2.39 -3.47 -10.94
CA TYR A 79 -1.92 -4.00 -12.21
C TYR A 79 -2.25 -3.00 -13.31
N VAL A 80 -1.22 -2.59 -14.05
CA VAL A 80 -1.36 -1.56 -15.08
C VAL A 80 -2.09 -2.17 -16.29
N ASP A 81 -3.13 -1.48 -16.78
CA ASP A 81 -3.95 -1.96 -17.90
C ASP A 81 -3.40 -1.54 -19.26
N SER A 82 -2.45 -0.61 -19.29
CA SER A 82 -1.79 -0.18 -20.52
C SER A 82 -0.31 -0.07 -20.24
N GLY A 83 0.45 -1.07 -20.70
CA GLY A 83 1.89 -1.12 -20.51
C GLY A 83 2.69 -0.25 -21.45
N ARG A 84 2.03 0.43 -22.39
CA ARG A 84 2.70 1.14 -23.48
C ARG A 84 3.70 2.20 -22.99
N TYR A 85 3.33 2.91 -21.91
CA TYR A 85 4.15 3.99 -21.35
C TYR A 85 4.57 3.72 -19.91
N PHE A 86 4.55 2.46 -19.50
CA PHE A 86 4.88 2.06 -18.15
C PHE A 86 6.01 1.04 -18.18
N ALA A 87 7.09 1.30 -17.44
CA ALA A 87 8.20 0.37 -17.35
C ALA A 87 7.84 -0.77 -16.38
N PRO A 88 8.10 -2.04 -16.74
CA PRO A 88 7.90 -3.14 -15.83
C PRO A 88 8.83 -3.06 -14.62
N ASP A 89 8.48 -3.75 -13.54
CA ASP A 89 9.35 -3.85 -12.36
C ASP A 89 10.53 -4.81 -12.64
N GLU A 90 11.36 -5.04 -11.62
CA GLU A 90 12.56 -5.88 -11.76
C GLU A 90 12.26 -7.31 -12.18
N GLN A 91 11.05 -7.79 -11.90
CA GLN A 91 10.59 -9.11 -12.30
C GLN A 91 9.83 -9.11 -13.63
N GLY A 92 9.79 -7.98 -14.32
CA GLY A 92 9.10 -7.85 -15.59
C GLY A 92 7.60 -7.67 -15.47
N ARG A 93 7.07 -7.34 -14.29
CA ARG A 93 5.63 -7.21 -14.07
C ARG A 93 5.19 -5.76 -14.27
N MET A 94 4.03 -5.60 -14.91
CA MET A 94 3.42 -4.29 -15.15
C MET A 94 2.52 -3.93 -13.98
N ARG A 95 3.13 -3.59 -12.85
CA ARG A 95 2.38 -3.28 -11.63
C ARG A 95 3.10 -2.24 -10.77
N ALA A 96 2.32 -1.57 -9.90
CA ALA A 96 2.85 -0.73 -8.84
C ALA A 96 2.33 -1.26 -7.50
N ALA A 97 3.15 -1.18 -6.46
CA ALA A 97 2.81 -1.74 -5.16
C ALA A 97 3.23 -0.79 -4.04
N TRP A 98 2.42 -0.75 -3.00
CA TRP A 98 2.65 0.06 -1.79
C TRP A 98 2.44 -0.81 -0.57
N ARG A 99 3.16 -0.49 0.51
CA ARG A 99 2.94 -1.14 1.80
C ARG A 99 3.14 -0.16 2.93
N VAL A 100 2.56 -0.47 4.09
CA VAL A 100 2.76 0.32 5.30
C VAL A 100 4.09 -0.08 5.93
N LYS A 101 4.94 0.92 6.15
CA LYS A 101 6.24 0.72 6.78
C LYS A 101 6.25 1.35 8.16
N LEU A 102 6.73 0.60 9.15
CA LEU A 102 6.93 1.10 10.49
C LEU A 102 8.16 1.99 10.55
N VAL A 103 8.04 3.11 11.27
CA VAL A 103 9.12 4.07 11.44
C VAL A 103 9.54 4.07 12.91
N GLN A 104 10.82 3.81 13.17
CA GLN A 104 11.36 3.78 14.50
C GLN A 104 11.52 5.20 15.04
N GLY A 105 11.45 5.32 16.36
CA GLY A 105 11.65 6.61 17.01
C GLY A 105 13.09 7.07 16.98
N VAL A 106 13.28 8.38 17.11
CA VAL A 106 14.60 9.00 17.23
C VAL A 106 15.19 8.67 18.61
N GLY A 107 16.52 8.59 18.68
CA GLY A 107 17.20 8.37 19.95
C GLY A 107 17.28 6.92 20.41
N GLY A 108 17.13 5.97 19.49
CA GLY A 108 17.29 4.56 19.80
C GLY A 108 16.07 3.91 20.44
N ALA A 109 14.88 4.52 20.32
CA ALA A 109 13.66 3.89 20.77
C ALA A 109 13.44 2.56 20.05
N ALA A 110 13.23 1.47 20.80
CA ALA A 110 13.07 0.15 20.22
C ALA A 110 11.69 -0.04 19.58
N ALA A 111 10.66 0.66 20.07
CA ALA A 111 9.29 0.55 19.56
C ALA A 111 9.06 1.49 18.40
N PRO A 112 8.22 1.11 17.44
CA PRO A 112 7.80 2.01 16.37
C PRO A 112 7.11 3.25 16.94
N GLN A 113 7.37 4.43 16.33
CA GLN A 113 6.78 5.70 16.72
C GLN A 113 5.79 6.22 15.68
N TRP A 114 5.81 5.65 14.49
CA TRP A 114 4.96 6.05 13.37
C TRP A 114 4.85 4.90 12.37
N ALA A 115 3.94 5.04 11.42
CA ALA A 115 3.86 4.15 10.27
C ALA A 115 3.39 4.99 9.07
N ARG A 116 3.82 4.60 7.88
CA ARG A 116 3.44 5.32 6.66
C ARG A 116 3.34 4.37 5.47
N LEU A 117 2.52 4.75 4.50
CA LEU A 117 2.43 4.02 3.24
C LEU A 117 3.61 4.42 2.35
N GLU A 118 4.34 3.42 1.85
CA GLU A 118 5.46 3.65 0.95
C GLU A 118 5.31 2.87 -0.33
N LEU A 119 5.78 3.45 -1.43
CA LEU A 119 5.93 2.76 -2.70
C LEU A 119 7.03 1.70 -2.54
N VAL A 120 6.74 0.46 -2.93
CA VAL A 120 7.68 -0.66 -2.75
C VAL A 120 8.87 -0.53 -3.70
N GLN A 121 8.58 -0.22 -4.98
CA GLN A 121 9.61 0.04 -5.97
C GLN A 121 9.19 1.25 -6.79
N PRO A 122 10.13 2.15 -7.14
CA PRO A 122 9.80 3.22 -8.05
C PRO A 122 9.26 2.68 -9.36
N TYR A 123 8.18 3.25 -9.86
CA TYR A 123 7.66 2.93 -11.17
C TYR A 123 7.89 4.11 -12.11
N ARG A 124 7.77 3.83 -13.39
CA ARG A 124 8.08 4.83 -14.39
C ARG A 124 7.01 4.84 -15.49
N TRP A 125 6.42 6.00 -15.70
CA TRP A 125 5.56 6.27 -16.84
C TRP A 125 6.36 7.11 -17.85
N PHE A 126 6.22 6.78 -19.11
CA PHE A 126 6.92 7.52 -20.18
C PHE A 126 6.01 8.54 -20.85
#